data_72cfbb5eb38ba812b00a15c2471a7588
#
_entry.id   72cfbb5eb38ba812b00a15c2471a7588
#
_cell.length_a   1.000
_cell.length_b   1.000
_cell.length_c   1.000
_cell.angle_alpha   90.00
_cell.angle_beta   90.00
_cell.angle_gamma   90.00
#
_symmetry.space_group_name_H-M   'P 1'
#
loop_
_entity.id
_entity.type
_entity.pdbx_description
1 polymer ?
#
loop_
_entity_poly.entity_id
_entity_poly.type
_entity_poly.pdbx_seq_one_letter_code
_entity_poly.pdbx_strand_id
1 'polypeptide(L)'
;EMTDALVLDLVEKQLVTDQIVLDIGYDIENLTNPDIRKKYHGEVKADRYGRFVPKHAHGTANLDTKTSSTAKIMDAVLDLYERIVDKNLLVRRVSVTANRVVDEHMVSNETEFTQMDLFTDYQALAEKQKAEQARMEKERRLQEVMLSVKKKYGKNAMLKGTNLQEGATMIDRNNQIGGH
;
A
#
# COMPACT_ATOMS: atom_id res chain seq x y z
N GLU A 1 -0.10 5.50 -5.56
CA GLU A 1 -0.95 5.02 -6.65
C GLU A 1 -1.34 3.54 -6.47
N MET A 2 -0.38 2.60 -6.41
CA MET A 2 -0.64 1.17 -6.25
C MET A 2 -1.41 0.86 -4.96
N THR A 3 -1.01 1.47 -3.86
CA THR A 3 -1.68 1.33 -2.56
C THR A 3 -3.11 1.85 -2.58
N ASP A 4 -3.35 2.99 -3.23
CA ASP A 4 -4.70 3.54 -3.37
C ASP A 4 -5.61 2.61 -4.18
N ALA A 5 -5.08 2.03 -5.26
CA ALA A 5 -5.84 1.07 -6.06
C ALA A 5 -6.17 -0.21 -5.26
N LEU A 6 -5.19 -0.74 -4.51
CA LEU A 6 -5.38 -1.90 -3.64
C LEU A 6 -6.45 -1.64 -2.57
N VAL A 7 -6.37 -0.48 -1.91
CA VAL A 7 -7.34 -0.12 -0.86
C VAL A 7 -8.75 0.01 -1.43
N LEU A 8 -8.92 0.66 -2.58
CA LEU A 8 -10.24 0.76 -3.22
C LEU A 8 -10.80 -0.61 -3.62
N ASP A 9 -9.94 -1.54 -4.05
CA ASP A 9 -10.35 -2.91 -4.36
C ASP A 9 -10.80 -3.67 -3.09
N LEU A 10 -10.09 -3.50 -1.97
CA LEU A 10 -10.50 -4.04 -0.67
C LEU A 10 -11.87 -3.50 -0.24
N VAL A 11 -12.05 -2.18 -0.33
CA VAL A 11 -13.32 -1.52 0.04
C VAL A 11 -14.48 -1.97 -0.86
N GLU A 12 -14.26 -2.05 -2.17
CA GLU A 12 -15.28 -2.50 -3.12
C GLU A 12 -15.74 -3.94 -2.83
N LYS A 13 -14.81 -4.80 -2.41
CA LYS A 13 -15.07 -6.20 -2.09
C LYS A 13 -15.46 -6.44 -0.62
N GLN A 14 -15.56 -5.39 0.18
CA GLN A 14 -15.82 -5.47 1.63
C GLN A 14 -14.80 -6.36 2.37
N LEU A 15 -13.53 -6.22 2.00
CA LEU A 15 -12.42 -6.98 2.54
C LEU A 15 -11.50 -6.09 3.40
N VAL A 16 -10.90 -6.71 4.42
CA VAL A 16 -9.88 -6.08 5.28
C VAL A 16 -8.65 -6.97 5.38
N THR A 17 -7.53 -6.36 5.70
CA THR A 17 -6.24 -7.04 5.86
C THR A 17 -5.49 -6.55 7.09
N ASP A 18 -4.64 -7.41 7.64
CA ASP A 18 -3.68 -7.05 8.69
C ASP A 18 -2.22 -7.25 8.23
N GLN A 19 -1.99 -7.53 6.94
CA GLN A 19 -0.65 -7.75 6.44
C GLN A 19 -0.48 -7.25 5.00
N ILE A 20 0.53 -6.43 4.79
CA ILE A 20 0.92 -5.91 3.47
C ILE A 20 2.28 -6.46 3.10
N VAL A 21 2.41 -6.87 1.84
CA VAL A 21 3.68 -7.29 1.22
C VAL A 21 4.05 -6.30 0.14
N LEU A 22 5.31 -5.89 0.14
CA LEU A 22 5.89 -5.00 -0.86
C LEU A 22 7.05 -5.71 -1.55
N ASP A 23 6.98 -5.75 -2.90
CA ASP A 23 8.04 -6.23 -3.78
C ASP A 23 8.50 -5.11 -4.70
N ILE A 24 9.82 -4.88 -4.76
CA ILE A 24 10.45 -3.88 -5.60
C ILE A 24 11.46 -4.55 -6.50
N GLY A 25 11.17 -4.57 -7.80
CA GLY A 25 12.08 -5.05 -8.82
C GLY A 25 12.91 -3.90 -9.39
N TYR A 26 14.22 -4.13 -9.48
CA TYR A 26 15.17 -3.16 -10.01
C TYR A 26 15.40 -3.36 -11.51
N ASP A 27 15.79 -2.28 -12.19
CA ASP A 27 16.07 -2.33 -13.63
C ASP A 27 17.41 -2.99 -13.94
N ILE A 28 17.51 -3.62 -15.10
CA ILE A 28 18.74 -4.19 -15.64
C ILE A 28 19.82 -3.11 -15.88
N GLU A 29 19.39 -1.88 -16.12
CA GLU A 29 20.29 -0.75 -16.32
C GLU A 29 21.23 -0.53 -15.12
N ASN A 30 20.81 -0.91 -13.92
CA ASN A 30 21.68 -0.90 -12.73
C ASN A 30 22.96 -1.75 -12.89
N LEU A 31 22.95 -2.74 -13.78
CA LEU A 31 24.08 -3.62 -14.02
C LEU A 31 24.79 -3.34 -15.35
N THR A 32 24.10 -2.71 -16.30
CA THR A 32 24.64 -2.37 -17.63
C THR A 32 25.22 -0.98 -17.71
N ASN A 33 24.75 -0.04 -16.86
CA ASN A 33 25.31 1.29 -16.74
C ASN A 33 26.57 1.24 -15.86
N PRO A 34 27.78 1.58 -16.39
CA PRO A 34 29.03 1.45 -15.65
C PRO A 34 29.10 2.28 -14.38
N ASP A 35 28.43 3.43 -14.34
CA ASP A 35 28.49 4.36 -13.19
C ASP A 35 27.64 3.85 -12.01
N ILE A 36 26.52 3.23 -12.31
CA ILE A 36 25.67 2.60 -11.29
C ILE A 36 26.29 1.27 -10.88
N ARG A 37 26.72 0.46 -11.85
CA ARG A 37 27.30 -0.87 -11.61
C ARG A 37 28.52 -0.84 -10.68
N LYS A 38 29.37 0.18 -10.80
CA LYS A 38 30.55 0.36 -9.92
C LYS A 38 30.19 0.55 -8.45
N LYS A 39 29.01 1.11 -8.17
CA LYS A 39 28.53 1.41 -6.81
C LYS A 39 27.72 0.25 -6.21
N TYR A 40 27.22 -0.65 -7.05
CA TYR A 40 26.39 -1.76 -6.60
C TYR A 40 27.23 -2.99 -6.26
N HIS A 41 27.22 -3.39 -5.00
CA HIS A 41 27.93 -4.57 -4.47
C HIS A 41 26.97 -5.64 -3.93
N GLY A 42 25.66 -5.47 -4.19
CA GLY A 42 24.64 -6.39 -3.74
C GLY A 42 24.53 -7.67 -4.57
N GLU A 43 23.62 -8.53 -4.16
CA GLU A 43 23.36 -9.81 -4.82
C GLU A 43 22.69 -9.60 -6.19
N VAL A 44 23.14 -10.33 -7.20
CA VAL A 44 22.57 -10.35 -8.54
C VAL A 44 21.82 -11.65 -8.75
N LYS A 45 20.60 -11.59 -9.28
CA LYS A 45 19.77 -12.77 -9.58
C LYS A 45 19.27 -12.73 -11.02
N ALA A 46 19.01 -13.91 -11.58
CA ALA A 46 18.28 -13.99 -12.84
C ALA A 46 16.79 -13.71 -12.61
N ASP A 47 16.20 -12.85 -13.43
CA ASP A 47 14.77 -12.64 -13.45
C ASP A 47 14.06 -13.82 -14.17
N ARG A 48 12.72 -13.75 -14.22
CA ARG A 48 11.89 -14.79 -14.88
C ARG A 48 12.21 -14.98 -16.39
N TYR A 49 12.90 -14.04 -17.01
CA TYR A 49 13.33 -14.09 -18.42
C TYR A 49 14.81 -14.46 -18.56
N GLY A 50 15.47 -14.86 -17.48
CA GLY A 50 16.89 -15.22 -17.47
C GLY A 50 17.85 -14.03 -17.50
N ARG A 51 17.38 -12.80 -17.35
CA ARG A 51 18.23 -11.60 -17.34
C ARG A 51 18.77 -11.36 -15.93
N PHE A 52 20.04 -11.06 -15.84
CA PHE A 52 20.65 -10.70 -14.55
C PHE A 52 20.22 -9.28 -14.15
N VAL A 53 19.67 -9.17 -12.96
CA VAL A 53 19.21 -7.91 -12.35
C VAL A 53 19.65 -7.88 -10.88
N PRO A 54 19.72 -6.70 -10.24
CA PRO A 54 19.87 -6.64 -8.80
C PRO A 54 18.77 -7.43 -8.11
N LYS A 55 19.10 -8.10 -7.00
CA LYS A 55 18.12 -8.82 -6.21
C LYS A 55 16.98 -7.87 -5.84
N HIS A 56 15.74 -8.29 -6.11
CA HIS A 56 14.55 -7.53 -5.73
C HIS A 56 14.48 -7.33 -4.21
N ALA A 57 13.99 -6.18 -3.80
CA ALA A 57 13.67 -5.94 -2.41
C ALA A 57 12.28 -6.50 -2.10
N HIS A 58 12.17 -7.22 -1.00
CA HIS A 58 10.93 -7.84 -0.55
C HIS A 58 10.77 -7.63 0.95
N GLY A 59 9.57 -7.32 1.37
CA GLY A 59 9.27 -7.17 2.79
C GLY A 59 7.79 -7.28 3.09
N THR A 60 7.53 -7.48 4.37
CA THR A 60 6.18 -7.61 4.93
C THR A 60 6.01 -6.62 6.07
N ALA A 61 4.86 -5.95 6.13
CA ALA A 61 4.41 -5.14 7.24
C ALA A 61 3.12 -5.74 7.82
N ASN A 62 3.09 -5.93 9.13
CA ASN A 62 1.88 -6.29 9.85
C ASN A 62 1.23 -5.01 10.37
N LEU A 63 -0.09 -4.96 10.31
CA LEU A 63 -0.92 -3.92 10.88
C LEU A 63 -1.47 -4.41 12.23
N ASP A 64 -1.67 -3.49 13.16
CA ASP A 64 -2.16 -3.83 14.50
C ASP A 64 -3.59 -4.40 14.48
N THR A 65 -4.38 -3.98 13.49
CA THR A 65 -5.77 -4.40 13.32
C THR A 65 -6.07 -4.67 11.85
N LYS A 66 -7.04 -5.56 11.58
CA LYS A 66 -7.59 -5.76 10.24
C LYS A 66 -8.30 -4.50 9.78
N THR A 67 -7.90 -4.00 8.61
CA THR A 67 -8.40 -2.70 8.13
C THR A 67 -8.40 -2.59 6.61
N SER A 68 -9.22 -1.69 6.09
CA SER A 68 -9.17 -1.15 4.72
C SER A 68 -8.93 0.37 4.72
N SER A 69 -8.38 0.92 5.82
CA SER A 69 -8.03 2.34 5.90
C SER A 69 -6.86 2.67 4.98
N THR A 70 -7.07 3.64 4.09
CA THR A 70 -6.03 4.17 3.20
C THR A 70 -4.85 4.73 3.99
N ALA A 71 -5.13 5.45 5.08
CA ALA A 71 -4.09 6.07 5.91
C ALA A 71 -3.20 4.99 6.54
N LYS A 72 -3.79 4.02 7.25
CA LYS A 72 -3.04 2.95 7.95
C LYS A 72 -2.23 2.09 6.97
N ILE A 73 -2.81 1.70 5.84
CA ILE A 73 -2.13 0.88 4.83
C ILE A 73 -1.04 1.69 4.13
N MET A 74 -1.29 2.97 3.83
CA MET A 74 -0.30 3.83 3.19
C MET A 74 0.92 4.06 4.09
N ASP A 75 0.70 4.37 5.36
CA ASP A 75 1.77 4.56 6.34
C ASP A 75 2.63 3.28 6.45
N ALA A 76 1.99 2.12 6.57
CA ALA A 76 2.70 0.84 6.62
C ALA A 76 3.51 0.53 5.34
N VAL A 77 2.97 0.86 4.16
CA VAL A 77 3.68 0.69 2.87
C VAL A 77 4.87 1.63 2.77
N LEU A 78 4.71 2.89 3.19
CA LEU A 78 5.80 3.88 3.16
C LEU A 78 6.93 3.50 4.12
N ASP A 79 6.61 3.12 5.36
CA ASP A 79 7.59 2.65 6.34
C ASP A 79 8.32 1.40 5.83
N LEU A 80 7.59 0.48 5.21
CA LEU A 80 8.17 -0.73 4.64
C LEU A 80 9.10 -0.39 3.47
N TYR A 81 8.66 0.51 2.58
CA TYR A 81 9.46 0.99 1.45
C TYR A 81 10.79 1.59 1.93
N GLU A 82 10.75 2.49 2.91
CA GLU A 82 11.95 3.13 3.46
C GLU A 82 12.95 2.11 4.07
N ARG A 83 12.45 1.01 4.61
CA ARG A 83 13.29 -0.03 5.22
C ARG A 83 13.94 -0.96 4.21
N ILE A 84 13.29 -1.25 3.07
CA ILE A 84 13.75 -2.31 2.17
C ILE A 84 14.34 -1.81 0.86
N VAL A 85 14.02 -0.58 0.43
CA VAL A 85 14.47 -0.08 -0.88
C VAL A 85 15.93 0.35 -0.85
N ASP A 86 16.68 -0.01 -1.89
CA ASP A 86 17.95 0.64 -2.18
C ASP A 86 17.69 1.87 -3.07
N LYS A 87 17.82 3.05 -2.46
CA LYS A 87 17.56 4.35 -3.11
C LYS A 87 18.58 4.71 -4.19
N ASN A 88 19.69 3.97 -4.29
CA ASN A 88 20.71 4.20 -5.31
C ASN A 88 20.44 3.43 -6.61
N LEU A 89 19.42 2.58 -6.61
CA LEU A 89 19.08 1.73 -7.73
C LEU A 89 17.84 2.26 -8.47
N LEU A 90 17.86 2.12 -9.78
CA LEU A 90 16.71 2.39 -10.64
C LEU A 90 15.64 1.32 -10.40
N VAL A 91 14.47 1.75 -9.97
CA VAL A 91 13.31 0.87 -9.76
C VAL A 91 12.56 0.70 -11.07
N ARG A 92 12.28 -0.55 -11.44
CA ARG A 92 11.49 -0.91 -12.62
C ARG A 92 10.06 -1.27 -12.28
N ARG A 93 9.86 -1.94 -11.15
CA ARG A 93 8.55 -2.50 -10.77
C ARG A 93 8.32 -2.36 -9.28
N VAL A 94 7.11 -1.97 -8.93
CA VAL A 94 6.59 -2.00 -7.56
C VAL A 94 5.34 -2.86 -7.55
N SER A 95 5.24 -3.76 -6.58
CA SER A 95 4.05 -4.59 -6.35
C SER A 95 3.65 -4.47 -4.89
N VAL A 96 2.38 -4.18 -4.64
CA VAL A 96 1.80 -4.14 -3.29
C VAL A 96 0.71 -5.21 -3.22
N THR A 97 0.77 -6.05 -2.20
CA THR A 97 -0.19 -7.16 -2.03
C THR A 97 -0.73 -7.16 -0.61
N ALA A 98 -2.04 -7.32 -0.46
CA ALA A 98 -2.69 -7.57 0.81
C ALA A 98 -2.73 -9.08 1.07
N ASN A 99 -2.20 -9.49 2.21
CA ASN A 99 -2.27 -10.87 2.68
C ASN A 99 -3.28 -10.99 3.84
N ARG A 100 -3.61 -12.21 4.25
CA ARG A 100 -4.56 -12.51 5.34
C ARG A 100 -5.87 -11.74 5.20
N VAL A 101 -6.32 -11.60 3.97
CA VAL A 101 -7.54 -10.88 3.62
C VAL A 101 -8.75 -11.69 4.12
N VAL A 102 -9.66 -11.01 4.80
CA VAL A 102 -10.92 -11.58 5.30
C VAL A 102 -12.07 -10.63 4.99
N ASP A 103 -13.29 -11.17 5.02
CA ASP A 103 -14.52 -10.38 4.92
C ASP A 103 -14.63 -9.44 6.14
N GLU A 104 -14.96 -8.17 5.89
CA GLU A 104 -15.10 -7.15 6.93
C GLU A 104 -16.16 -7.54 7.98
N HIS A 105 -17.22 -8.22 7.55
CA HIS A 105 -18.30 -8.67 8.46
C HIS A 105 -17.90 -9.86 9.33
N MET A 106 -16.84 -10.58 8.96
CA MET A 106 -16.32 -11.71 9.75
C MET A 106 -15.32 -11.26 10.82
N VAL A 107 -14.83 -10.04 10.75
CA VAL A 107 -14.05 -9.45 11.84
C VAL A 107 -15.04 -9.17 12.96
N SER A 108 -15.26 -10.19 13.83
CA SER A 108 -15.98 -9.99 15.07
C SER A 108 -15.35 -8.80 15.79
N ASN A 109 -16.18 -7.99 16.42
CA ASN A 109 -15.76 -6.98 17.37
C ASN A 109 -15.07 -7.70 18.57
N GLU A 110 -13.89 -8.22 18.33
CA GLU A 110 -12.95 -8.51 19.37
C GLU A 110 -12.63 -7.14 19.97
N THR A 111 -13.46 -6.74 20.93
CA THR A 111 -13.11 -5.72 21.88
C THR A 111 -11.77 -6.16 22.43
N GLU A 112 -10.70 -5.51 21.99
CA GLU A 112 -9.41 -5.63 22.64
C GLU A 112 -9.68 -5.37 24.12
N PHE A 113 -9.58 -6.43 24.91
CA PHE A 113 -9.53 -6.31 26.35
C PHE A 113 -8.22 -5.56 26.66
N THR A 114 -8.27 -4.26 26.56
CA THR A 114 -7.17 -3.41 27.00
C THR A 114 -7.02 -3.65 28.50
N GLN A 115 -5.94 -4.30 28.88
CA GLN A 115 -5.61 -4.53 30.28
C GLN A 115 -5.63 -3.16 30.96
N MET A 116 -6.53 -2.99 31.92
CA MET A 116 -6.72 -1.73 32.63
C MET A 116 -5.46 -1.41 33.42
N ASP A 117 -4.72 -0.39 33.00
CA ASP A 117 -3.61 0.16 33.76
C ASP A 117 -4.14 1.28 34.65
N LEU A 118 -3.77 1.22 35.94
CA LEU A 118 -4.19 2.17 36.98
C LEU A 118 -3.73 3.63 36.71
N PHE A 119 -2.80 3.84 35.78
CA PHE A 119 -2.22 5.15 35.47
C PHE A 119 -2.70 5.73 34.16
N THR A 120 -3.62 5.07 33.44
CA THR A 120 -4.12 5.53 32.18
C THR A 120 -5.20 6.59 32.35
N ASP A 121 -5.03 7.76 31.69
CA ASP A 121 -6.09 8.78 31.58
C ASP A 121 -7.18 8.29 30.62
N TYR A 122 -8.24 7.71 31.18
CA TYR A 122 -9.34 7.14 30.41
C TYR A 122 -10.13 8.18 29.62
N GLN A 123 -10.16 9.44 30.07
CA GLN A 123 -10.86 10.50 29.34
C GLN A 123 -10.10 10.85 28.06
N ALA A 124 -8.79 11.06 28.16
CA ALA A 124 -7.95 11.32 27.00
C ALA A 124 -7.94 10.14 26.02
N LEU A 125 -7.94 8.90 26.53
CA LEU A 125 -8.02 7.70 25.69
C LEU A 125 -9.35 7.60 24.95
N ALA A 126 -10.47 7.84 25.64
CA ALA A 126 -11.81 7.80 25.04
C ALA A 126 -11.99 8.90 23.98
N GLU A 127 -11.48 10.11 24.23
CA GLU A 127 -11.49 11.20 23.25
C GLU A 127 -10.65 10.85 22.00
N LYS A 128 -9.47 10.27 22.19
CA LYS A 128 -8.61 9.81 21.10
C LYS A 128 -9.28 8.72 20.26
N GLN A 129 -9.89 7.72 20.91
CA GLN A 129 -10.62 6.66 20.22
C GLN A 129 -11.81 7.21 19.42
N LYS A 130 -12.59 8.13 20.02
CA LYS A 130 -13.71 8.79 19.35
C LYS A 130 -13.26 9.61 18.13
N ALA A 131 -12.16 10.33 18.26
CA ALA A 131 -11.58 11.09 17.16
C ALA A 131 -11.08 10.17 16.02
N GLU A 132 -10.45 9.05 16.37
CA GLU A 132 -10.01 8.05 15.40
C GLU A 132 -11.20 7.40 14.68
N GLN A 133 -12.23 7.00 15.40
CA GLN A 133 -13.47 6.45 14.80
C GLN A 133 -14.12 7.45 13.83
N ALA A 134 -14.26 8.71 14.23
CA ALA A 134 -14.82 9.74 13.36
C ALA A 134 -13.97 9.97 12.09
N ARG A 135 -12.62 9.86 12.20
CA ARG A 135 -11.70 9.93 11.07
C ARG A 135 -11.88 8.73 10.15
N MET A 136 -11.99 7.52 10.69
CA MET A 136 -12.21 6.30 9.91
C MET A 136 -13.56 6.32 9.17
N GLU A 137 -14.64 6.77 9.84
CA GLU A 137 -15.93 6.91 9.19
C GLU A 137 -15.91 7.93 8.04
N LYS A 138 -15.25 9.07 8.24
CA LYS A 138 -15.08 10.08 7.18
C LYS A 138 -14.28 9.52 6.01
N GLU A 139 -13.23 8.79 6.28
CA GLU A 139 -12.41 8.13 5.26
C GLU A 139 -13.23 7.11 4.48
N ARG A 140 -14.01 6.26 5.17
CA ARG A 140 -14.86 5.25 4.54
C ARG A 140 -15.88 5.88 3.59
N ARG A 141 -16.56 6.94 4.03
CA ARG A 141 -17.50 7.68 3.17
C ARG A 141 -16.83 8.24 1.92
N LEU A 142 -15.61 8.76 2.07
CA LEU A 142 -14.83 9.25 0.92
C LEU A 142 -14.48 8.12 -0.05
N GLN A 143 -14.04 6.98 0.44
CA GLN A 143 -13.74 5.79 -0.38
C GLN A 143 -14.96 5.32 -1.16
N GLU A 144 -16.15 5.26 -0.52
CA GLU A 144 -17.41 4.87 -1.15
C GLU A 144 -17.84 5.86 -2.24
N VAL A 145 -17.69 7.17 -1.99
CA VAL A 145 -17.93 8.20 -3.01
C VAL A 145 -16.97 8.04 -4.17
N MET A 146 -15.68 7.83 -3.92
CA MET A 146 -14.68 7.60 -4.96
C MET A 146 -15.02 6.38 -5.82
N LEU A 147 -15.43 5.28 -5.20
CA LEU A 147 -15.86 4.07 -5.91
C LEU A 147 -17.10 4.33 -6.77
N SER A 148 -18.12 5.01 -6.23
CA SER A 148 -19.35 5.32 -6.97
C SER A 148 -19.08 6.22 -8.18
N VAL A 149 -18.22 7.24 -8.03
CA VAL A 149 -17.81 8.12 -9.13
C VAL A 149 -17.02 7.35 -10.19
N LYS A 150 -16.03 6.55 -9.78
CA LYS A 150 -15.23 5.74 -10.70
C LYS A 150 -16.08 4.70 -11.45
N LYS A 151 -17.06 4.09 -10.78
CA LYS A 151 -17.97 3.13 -11.39
C LYS A 151 -18.89 3.79 -12.43
N LYS A 152 -19.34 5.00 -12.16
CA LYS A 152 -20.28 5.72 -13.05
C LYS A 152 -19.60 6.43 -14.21
N TYR A 153 -18.42 7.00 -13.99
CA TYR A 153 -17.77 7.89 -14.95
C TYR A 153 -16.40 7.39 -15.44
N GLY A 154 -15.98 6.21 -14.99
CA GLY A 154 -14.71 5.58 -15.37
C GLY A 154 -13.59 5.77 -14.34
N LYS A 155 -12.56 4.95 -14.47
CA LYS A 155 -11.45 4.84 -13.50
C LYS A 155 -10.68 6.16 -13.31
N ASN A 156 -10.63 7.00 -14.35
CA ASN A 156 -9.93 8.29 -14.34
C ASN A 156 -10.82 9.48 -13.95
N ALA A 157 -12.09 9.26 -13.61
CA ALA A 157 -13.03 10.33 -13.26
C ALA A 157 -12.67 11.06 -11.96
N MET A 158 -11.95 10.42 -11.07
CA MET A 158 -11.46 11.01 -9.83
C MET A 158 -10.02 10.54 -9.58
N LEU A 159 -9.09 11.48 -9.57
CA LEU A 159 -7.66 11.27 -9.37
C LEU A 159 -7.19 12.09 -8.17
N LYS A 160 -6.13 11.63 -7.50
CA LYS A 160 -5.40 12.41 -6.50
C LYS A 160 -4.39 13.31 -7.21
N GLY A 161 -4.02 14.45 -6.61
CA GLY A 161 -3.01 15.35 -7.18
C GLY A 161 -1.67 14.65 -7.46
N THR A 162 -1.32 13.64 -6.67
CA THR A 162 -0.13 12.79 -6.89
C THR A 162 -0.16 11.98 -8.19
N ASN A 163 -1.35 11.71 -8.75
CA ASN A 163 -1.49 11.04 -10.04
C ASN A 163 -1.19 11.93 -11.25
N LEU A 164 -0.96 13.23 -11.01
CA LEU A 164 -0.63 14.24 -12.03
C LEU A 164 0.84 14.66 -11.98
N GLN A 165 1.62 14.08 -11.07
CA GLN A 165 3.05 14.38 -10.95
C GLN A 165 3.85 13.69 -12.06
N GLU A 166 5.03 14.21 -12.33
CA GLU A 166 5.99 13.58 -13.26
C GLU A 166 6.32 12.14 -12.81
N GLY A 167 6.28 11.20 -13.75
CA GLY A 167 6.47 9.77 -13.47
C GLY A 167 5.23 9.02 -12.95
N ALA A 168 4.09 9.71 -12.73
CA ALA A 168 2.84 9.05 -12.39
C ALA A 168 2.31 8.22 -13.59
N THR A 169 1.84 7.02 -13.32
CA THR A 169 1.42 6.06 -14.36
C THR A 169 -0.04 5.63 -14.26
N MET A 170 -0.77 6.09 -13.26
CA MET A 170 -2.14 5.62 -12.99
C MET A 170 -3.10 5.88 -14.14
N ILE A 171 -3.03 7.05 -14.79
CA ILE A 171 -3.91 7.42 -15.89
C ILE A 171 -3.72 6.46 -17.06
N ASP A 172 -2.47 6.21 -17.45
CA ASP A 172 -2.14 5.32 -18.58
C ASP A 172 -2.52 3.89 -18.25
N ARG A 173 -2.25 3.42 -17.05
CA ARG A 173 -2.64 2.08 -16.58
C ARG A 173 -4.15 1.86 -16.58
N ASN A 174 -4.92 2.86 -16.18
CA ASN A 174 -6.38 2.80 -16.22
C ASN A 174 -6.95 2.74 -17.64
N ASN A 175 -6.22 3.26 -18.63
CA ASN A 175 -6.60 3.24 -20.04
C ASN A 175 -6.19 1.94 -20.75
N GLN A 176 -5.33 1.12 -20.14
CA GLN A 176 -4.93 -0.16 -20.72
C GLN A 176 -6.05 -1.19 -20.62
N ILE A 177 -6.36 -1.86 -21.74
CA ILE A 177 -7.32 -2.96 -21.77
C ILE A 177 -6.63 -4.20 -21.18
N GLY A 178 -7.18 -4.75 -20.09
CA GLY A 178 -6.63 -5.94 -19.43
C GLY A 178 -5.50 -5.65 -18.45
N GLY A 179 -5.53 -4.48 -17.81
CA GLY A 179 -4.49 -4.02 -16.86
C GLY A 179 -4.07 -5.08 -15.83
N HIS A 180 -2.89 -5.62 -16.02
CA HIS A 180 -2.13 -6.42 -15.07
C HIS A 180 -0.85 -5.69 -14.69
#